data_9baceb620a83f46766a579bd434aea47
#
_entry.id   9baceb620a83f46766a579bd434aea47
#
_cell.length_a   1.000
_cell.length_b   1.000
_cell.length_c   1.000
_cell.angle_alpha   90.00
_cell.angle_beta   90.00
_cell.angle_gamma   90.00
#
_symmetry.space_group_name_H-M   'P 1'
#
loop_
_entity.id
_entity.type
_entity.pdbx_description
1 polymer ?
#
loop_
_entity_poly.entity_id
_entity_poly.type
_entity_poly.pdbx_seq_one_letter_code
_entity_poly.pdbx_strand_id
1 'polypeptide(L)'
;MKKFLSAILALTMVLSLTACGGKSTEETTAPAGEVPASALEILENVWADYAEEEKFAVIGGSMTAPVDGAPGSYDITDENITYNLLIPADQLANVTEAASMIHMMNANTFTCGVFRLAEGVSAADFGSAMQAAVQGNMWMCGFPDTLLIKDIAGEYVLVAFGVNEAMTPFETHFSAVYPNAETLVNEPIA
;
A
#
# COMPACT_ATOMS: atom_id res chain seq x y z
N MET A 1 -35.60 31.22 -57.70
CA MET A 1 -35.16 30.21 -58.68
C MET A 1 -34.35 29.16 -57.95
N LYS A 2 -34.83 27.92 -58.05
CA LYS A 2 -34.12 26.65 -58.04
C LYS A 2 -33.33 26.33 -56.77
N LYS A 3 -33.79 25.41 -55.85
CA LYS A 3 -33.73 23.92 -55.95
C LYS A 3 -32.28 23.41 -55.73
N PHE A 4 -31.92 22.46 -54.91
CA PHE A 4 -32.36 21.11 -54.58
C PHE A 4 -31.57 20.70 -53.30
N LEU A 5 -32.08 20.05 -52.33
CA LEU A 5 -32.46 18.62 -52.20
C LEU A 5 -31.33 17.68 -51.72
N SER A 6 -31.59 17.10 -50.56
CA SER A 6 -31.35 15.72 -50.12
C SER A 6 -29.93 15.18 -49.93
N ALA A 7 -29.63 14.66 -48.76
CA ALA A 7 -29.71 13.21 -48.54
C ALA A 7 -29.55 12.85 -47.09
N ILE A 8 -30.58 12.21 -46.56
CA ILE A 8 -30.60 11.46 -45.30
C ILE A 8 -29.86 10.13 -45.56
N LEU A 9 -28.92 9.78 -44.71
CA LEU A 9 -28.44 8.41 -44.64
C LEU A 9 -28.47 7.93 -43.17
N ALA A 10 -29.57 7.26 -42.86
CA ALA A 10 -29.72 6.49 -41.64
C ALA A 10 -28.86 5.22 -41.75
N LEU A 11 -27.93 5.04 -40.83
CA LEU A 11 -27.21 3.78 -40.68
C LEU A 11 -27.61 3.16 -39.35
N THR A 12 -28.50 2.21 -39.42
CA THR A 12 -28.93 1.31 -38.38
C THR A 12 -27.77 0.43 -37.98
N MET A 13 -27.27 0.56 -36.74
CA MET A 13 -26.34 -0.40 -36.13
C MET A 13 -27.13 -1.47 -35.39
N VAL A 14 -26.94 -2.65 -35.85
CA VAL A 14 -27.46 -3.92 -35.32
C VAL A 14 -26.82 -4.18 -33.95
N LEU A 15 -27.64 -4.34 -32.92
CA LEU A 15 -27.23 -4.92 -31.64
C LEU A 15 -26.98 -6.42 -31.82
N SER A 16 -25.74 -6.82 -31.61
CA SER A 16 -25.41 -8.22 -31.34
C SER A 16 -25.19 -8.42 -29.85
N LEU A 17 -26.20 -8.86 -29.13
CA LEU A 17 -26.04 -9.45 -27.82
C LEU A 17 -25.45 -10.85 -27.99
N THR A 18 -24.20 -11.04 -27.58
CA THR A 18 -23.66 -12.35 -27.24
C THR A 18 -23.48 -12.39 -25.73
N ALA A 19 -24.45 -12.97 -25.05
CA ALA A 19 -24.30 -13.42 -23.67
C ALA A 19 -23.39 -14.67 -23.68
N CYS A 20 -22.20 -14.52 -23.06
CA CYS A 20 -21.43 -15.67 -22.61
C CYS A 20 -20.96 -15.36 -21.20
N GLY A 21 -21.49 -16.13 -20.24
CA GLY A 21 -21.13 -16.01 -18.84
C GLY A 21 -19.65 -16.37 -18.65
N GLY A 22 -18.89 -15.39 -18.23
CA GLY A 22 -17.55 -15.52 -17.70
C GLY A 22 -17.48 -14.65 -16.45
N LYS A 23 -17.10 -15.26 -15.34
CA LYS A 23 -16.87 -14.60 -14.07
C LYS A 23 -15.78 -13.55 -14.30
N SER A 24 -16.17 -12.28 -14.39
CA SER A 24 -15.21 -11.17 -14.41
C SER A 24 -14.58 -11.11 -13.03
N THR A 25 -13.35 -11.55 -12.94
CA THR A 25 -12.44 -11.03 -11.92
C THR A 25 -12.21 -9.57 -12.32
N GLU A 26 -12.77 -8.62 -11.61
CA GLU A 26 -12.39 -7.24 -11.74
C GLU A 26 -10.94 -7.14 -11.26
N GLU A 27 -10.01 -7.03 -12.20
CA GLU A 27 -8.67 -6.56 -11.92
C GLU A 27 -8.82 -5.13 -11.39
N THR A 28 -8.74 -4.98 -10.07
CA THR A 28 -8.62 -3.67 -9.41
C THR A 28 -7.17 -3.21 -9.58
N THR A 29 -6.82 -2.79 -10.78
CA THR A 29 -5.58 -2.05 -11.00
C THR A 29 -5.90 -0.60 -10.69
N ALA A 30 -5.36 -0.05 -9.61
CA ALA A 30 -5.46 1.37 -9.32
C ALA A 30 -4.93 2.17 -10.52
N PRO A 31 -5.65 3.20 -11.01
CA PRO A 31 -5.19 4.00 -12.14
C PRO A 31 -3.86 4.67 -11.79
N ALA A 32 -2.85 4.50 -12.62
CA ALA A 32 -1.55 5.13 -12.46
C ALA A 32 -1.71 6.66 -12.40
N GLY A 33 -1.61 7.26 -11.20
CA GLY A 33 -1.63 8.70 -11.00
C GLY A 33 -2.74 9.27 -10.12
N GLU A 34 -3.69 8.47 -9.62
CA GLU A 34 -4.61 8.93 -8.58
C GLU A 34 -4.00 8.72 -7.18
N VAL A 35 -4.19 9.74 -6.33
CA VAL A 35 -3.83 9.64 -4.91
C VAL A 35 -4.77 8.63 -4.26
N PRO A 36 -4.27 7.60 -3.58
CA PRO A 36 -5.11 6.62 -2.91
C PRO A 36 -6.07 7.29 -1.91
N ALA A 37 -7.26 6.74 -1.72
CA ALA A 37 -8.25 7.32 -0.82
C ALA A 37 -7.91 7.10 0.65
N SER A 38 -7.16 6.03 0.97
CA SER A 38 -6.78 5.69 2.34
C SER A 38 -5.46 4.91 2.44
N ALA A 39 -4.87 4.91 3.63
CA ALA A 39 -3.70 4.10 3.93
C ALA A 39 -4.00 2.59 3.80
N LEU A 40 -5.21 2.18 4.15
CA LEU A 40 -5.64 0.79 4.01
C LEU A 40 -5.75 0.38 2.55
N GLU A 41 -6.35 1.21 1.70
CA GLU A 41 -6.49 0.93 0.26
C GLU A 41 -5.13 0.66 -0.39
N ILE A 42 -4.07 1.37 0.02
CA ILE A 42 -2.72 1.14 -0.51
C ILE A 42 -2.28 -0.30 -0.26
N LEU A 43 -2.44 -0.80 0.96
CA LEU A 43 -2.02 -2.16 1.32
C LEU A 43 -2.96 -3.22 0.72
N GLU A 44 -4.26 -2.95 0.66
CA GLU A 44 -5.23 -3.86 0.05
C GLU A 44 -4.96 -4.06 -1.44
N ASN A 45 -4.66 -2.98 -2.17
CA ASN A 45 -4.31 -3.05 -3.59
C ASN A 45 -3.02 -3.85 -3.83
N VAL A 46 -1.99 -3.64 -3.01
CA VAL A 46 -0.75 -4.44 -3.10
C VAL A 46 -1.01 -5.90 -2.76
N TRP A 47 -1.79 -6.17 -1.69
CA TRP A 47 -2.11 -7.54 -1.28
C TRP A 47 -2.99 -8.28 -2.27
N ALA A 48 -3.85 -7.56 -3.00
CA ALA A 48 -4.67 -8.12 -4.07
C ALA A 48 -3.87 -8.50 -5.32
N ASP A 49 -2.70 -7.88 -5.55
CA ASP A 49 -1.82 -8.20 -6.68
C ASP A 49 -1.03 -9.51 -6.47
N TYR A 50 -0.93 -10.01 -5.23
CA TYR A 50 -0.34 -11.32 -4.94
C TYR A 50 -1.22 -12.46 -5.44
N ALA A 51 -0.62 -13.45 -6.11
CA ALA A 51 -1.29 -14.73 -6.33
C ALA A 51 -1.52 -15.46 -5.00
N GLU A 52 -2.58 -16.26 -4.90
CA GLU A 52 -2.94 -16.93 -3.63
C GLU A 52 -1.82 -17.83 -3.08
N GLU A 53 -1.02 -18.44 -3.95
CA GLU A 53 0.12 -19.29 -3.58
C GLU A 53 1.35 -18.50 -3.10
N GLU A 54 1.40 -17.21 -3.36
CA GLU A 54 2.49 -16.31 -2.94
C GLU A 54 2.20 -15.63 -1.60
N LYS A 55 0.91 -15.63 -1.20
CA LYS A 55 0.48 -15.01 0.05
C LYS A 55 1.04 -15.75 1.25
N PHE A 56 1.62 -15.00 2.16
CA PHE A 56 2.08 -15.52 3.45
C PHE A 56 1.10 -15.12 4.59
N ALA A 57 1.26 -15.75 5.75
CA ALA A 57 0.39 -15.49 6.89
C ALA A 57 0.62 -14.08 7.45
N VAL A 58 -0.37 -13.21 7.32
CA VAL A 58 -0.34 -11.84 7.82
C VAL A 58 -1.48 -11.55 8.80
N ILE A 59 -1.27 -10.55 9.62
CA ILE A 59 -2.27 -9.89 10.43
C ILE A 59 -2.16 -8.38 10.22
N GLY A 60 -3.25 -7.71 9.96
CA GLY A 60 -3.33 -6.26 9.85
C GLY A 60 -4.10 -5.62 11.00
N GLY A 61 -4.11 -4.30 11.01
CA GLY A 61 -4.85 -3.52 12.01
C GLY A 61 -4.15 -3.38 13.35
N SER A 62 -4.82 -2.73 14.29
CA SER A 62 -4.33 -2.53 15.66
C SER A 62 -4.57 -3.76 16.54
N MET A 63 -3.91 -3.80 17.69
CA MET A 63 -4.11 -4.88 18.68
C MET A 63 -5.54 -4.99 19.16
N THR A 64 -6.31 -3.91 19.14
CA THR A 64 -7.71 -3.86 19.55
C THR A 64 -8.69 -4.23 18.43
N ALA A 65 -8.24 -4.18 17.18
CA ALA A 65 -9.04 -4.51 15.99
C ALA A 65 -8.19 -5.24 14.95
N PRO A 66 -7.72 -6.47 15.24
CA PRO A 66 -6.90 -7.23 14.31
C PRO A 66 -7.71 -7.75 13.13
N VAL A 67 -7.05 -7.83 11.95
CA VAL A 67 -7.61 -8.40 10.72
C VAL A 67 -6.75 -9.59 10.30
N ASP A 68 -7.29 -10.79 10.43
CA ASP A 68 -6.56 -12.03 10.08
C ASP A 68 -6.44 -12.20 8.57
N GLY A 69 -5.25 -12.53 8.09
CA GLY A 69 -4.97 -12.89 6.70
C GLY A 69 -4.99 -11.72 5.71
N ALA A 70 -5.15 -10.48 6.16
CA ALA A 70 -5.24 -9.30 5.32
C ALA A 70 -4.65 -8.05 5.99
N PRO A 71 -4.35 -6.98 5.22
CA PRO A 71 -4.09 -5.65 5.76
C PRO A 71 -5.27 -5.13 6.60
N GLY A 72 -5.01 -4.21 7.51
CA GLY A 72 -6.05 -3.58 8.31
C GLY A 72 -5.72 -2.14 8.70
N SER A 73 -6.76 -1.33 8.91
CA SER A 73 -6.60 0.02 9.46
C SER A 73 -6.01 -0.03 10.85
N TYR A 74 -5.03 0.81 11.11
CA TYR A 74 -4.39 0.91 12.42
C TYR A 74 -4.90 2.14 13.17
N ASP A 75 -5.41 1.93 14.39
CA ASP A 75 -5.82 3.04 15.24
C ASP A 75 -4.59 3.83 15.69
N ILE A 76 -4.46 5.09 15.22
CA ILE A 76 -3.33 5.96 15.53
C ILE A 76 -3.29 6.37 17.01
N THR A 77 -4.36 6.12 17.76
CA THR A 77 -4.43 6.37 19.21
C THR A 77 -4.04 5.14 20.04
N ASP A 78 -3.83 3.99 19.40
CA ASP A 78 -3.34 2.77 20.07
C ASP A 78 -1.90 2.98 20.54
N GLU A 79 -1.67 2.88 21.86
CA GLU A 79 -0.34 3.07 22.46
C GLU A 79 0.72 2.10 21.94
N ASN A 80 0.30 0.96 21.36
CA ASN A 80 1.22 -0.01 20.78
C ASN A 80 1.72 0.34 19.37
N ILE A 81 1.21 1.41 18.75
CA ILE A 81 1.60 1.80 17.39
C ILE A 81 3.12 2.08 17.30
N THR A 82 3.70 2.70 18.33
CA THR A 82 5.13 3.00 18.41
C THR A 82 5.99 1.75 18.49
N TYR A 83 5.46 0.68 19.08
CA TYR A 83 6.15 -0.59 19.18
C TYR A 83 5.94 -1.47 17.93
N ASN A 84 4.70 -1.56 17.44
CA ASN A 84 4.34 -2.46 16.35
C ASN A 84 4.82 -1.94 14.98
N LEU A 85 4.74 -0.61 14.77
CA LEU A 85 5.12 0.01 13.49
C LEU A 85 6.39 0.86 13.60
N LEU A 86 7.06 0.84 14.75
CA LEU A 86 8.30 1.57 15.04
C LEU A 86 8.23 3.08 14.77
N ILE A 87 7.03 3.66 14.76
CA ILE A 87 6.88 5.11 14.60
C ILE A 87 7.37 5.83 15.86
N PRO A 88 8.30 6.79 15.74
CA PRO A 88 8.72 7.59 16.89
C PRO A 88 7.54 8.37 17.51
N ALA A 89 7.48 8.44 18.81
CA ALA A 89 6.36 9.08 19.52
C ALA A 89 6.17 10.56 19.17
N ASP A 90 7.24 11.27 18.83
CA ASP A 90 7.20 12.65 18.36
C ASP A 90 6.70 12.81 16.93
N GLN A 91 6.63 11.72 16.15
CA GLN A 91 6.09 11.70 14.79
C GLN A 91 4.58 11.40 14.75
N LEU A 92 3.97 10.95 15.85
CA LEU A 92 2.54 10.62 15.88
C LEU A 92 1.64 11.82 15.54
N ALA A 93 2.02 13.01 15.94
CA ALA A 93 1.27 14.24 15.62
C ALA A 93 1.28 14.57 14.11
N ASN A 94 2.20 14.00 13.35
CA ASN A 94 2.35 14.17 11.91
C ASN A 94 1.51 13.18 11.09
N VAL A 95 0.80 12.26 11.74
CA VAL A 95 0.02 11.19 11.10
C VAL A 95 -1.46 11.38 11.38
N THR A 96 -2.29 11.27 10.35
CA THR A 96 -3.75 11.38 10.44
C THR A 96 -4.46 10.06 10.26
N GLU A 97 -3.80 9.08 9.62
CA GLU A 97 -4.34 7.75 9.35
C GLU A 97 -3.18 6.76 9.25
N ALA A 98 -3.41 5.51 9.64
CA ALA A 98 -2.45 4.43 9.45
C ALA A 98 -3.14 3.12 9.08
N ALA A 99 -2.38 2.26 8.38
CA ALA A 99 -2.73 0.87 8.11
C ALA A 99 -1.50 -0.01 8.28
N SER A 100 -1.71 -1.28 8.55
CA SER A 100 -0.62 -2.22 8.74
C SER A 100 -0.86 -3.57 8.10
N MET A 101 0.25 -4.25 7.82
CA MET A 101 0.32 -5.66 7.44
C MET A 101 1.59 -6.25 8.03
N ILE A 102 1.44 -7.19 8.95
CA ILE A 102 2.54 -7.75 9.75
C ILE A 102 2.53 -9.27 9.61
N HIS A 103 3.68 -9.91 9.48
CA HIS A 103 3.78 -11.37 9.47
C HIS A 103 3.28 -11.95 10.80
N MET A 104 2.25 -12.82 10.75
CA MET A 104 1.51 -13.30 11.91
C MET A 104 2.39 -13.99 12.95
N MET A 105 3.43 -14.73 12.53
CA MET A 105 4.26 -15.51 13.44
C MET A 105 5.46 -14.73 13.99
N ASN A 106 5.99 -13.76 13.23
CA ASN A 106 7.15 -12.97 13.65
C ASN A 106 7.19 -11.65 12.86
N ALA A 107 6.98 -10.55 13.55
CA ALA A 107 7.01 -9.20 12.98
C ALA A 107 8.35 -8.87 12.29
N ASN A 108 9.48 -9.41 12.76
CA ASN A 108 10.78 -9.18 12.13
C ASN A 108 10.93 -9.89 10.78
N THR A 109 10.06 -10.87 10.46
CA THR A 109 10.00 -11.50 9.15
C THR A 109 9.40 -10.54 8.12
N PHE A 110 8.37 -9.79 8.50
CA PHE A 110 7.78 -8.74 7.69
C PHE A 110 6.88 -7.85 8.54
N THR A 111 7.10 -6.56 8.44
CA THR A 111 6.21 -5.51 8.96
C THR A 111 6.11 -4.41 7.91
N CYS A 112 4.88 -4.03 7.59
CA CYS A 112 4.59 -2.89 6.74
C CYS A 112 3.56 -1.99 7.41
N GLY A 113 3.88 -0.70 7.51
CA GLY A 113 2.98 0.38 7.89
C GLY A 113 2.82 1.38 6.76
N VAL A 114 1.62 1.87 6.52
CA VAL A 114 1.35 3.01 5.66
C VAL A 114 0.76 4.12 6.53
N PHE A 115 1.30 5.32 6.39
CA PHE A 115 0.94 6.49 7.19
C PHE A 115 0.49 7.62 6.27
N ARG A 116 -0.73 8.13 6.48
CA ARG A 116 -1.16 9.38 5.87
C ARG A 116 -0.63 10.53 6.68
N LEU A 117 0.10 11.43 6.03
CA LEU A 117 0.69 12.58 6.69
C LEU A 117 -0.33 13.70 6.91
N ALA A 118 -0.15 14.47 7.96
CA ALA A 118 -0.87 15.72 8.16
C ALA A 118 -0.44 16.77 7.11
N GLU A 119 -1.32 17.72 6.80
CA GLU A 119 -1.04 18.77 5.84
C GLU A 119 0.24 19.55 6.19
N GLY A 120 1.13 19.68 5.21
CA GLY A 120 2.39 20.41 5.35
C GLY A 120 3.54 19.60 5.96
N VAL A 121 3.33 18.34 6.31
CA VAL A 121 4.41 17.45 6.75
C VAL A 121 5.19 16.95 5.53
N SER A 122 6.52 17.01 5.61
CA SER A 122 7.41 16.51 4.57
C SER A 122 7.53 14.99 4.64
N ALA A 123 7.21 14.29 3.53
CA ALA A 123 7.40 12.84 3.42
C ALA A 123 8.87 12.43 3.61
N ALA A 124 9.82 13.24 3.10
CA ALA A 124 11.24 12.98 3.26
C ALA A 124 11.72 13.11 4.72
N ASP A 125 11.22 14.12 5.47
CA ASP A 125 11.58 14.31 6.87
C ASP A 125 10.97 13.20 7.74
N PHE A 126 9.69 12.85 7.50
CA PHE A 126 9.04 11.73 8.16
C PHE A 126 9.75 10.40 7.84
N GLY A 127 10.07 10.17 6.56
CA GLY A 127 10.82 8.99 6.13
C GLY A 127 12.19 8.87 6.80
N SER A 128 12.92 9.98 6.96
CA SER A 128 14.20 10.01 7.66
C SER A 128 14.07 9.68 9.16
N ALA A 129 13.01 10.14 9.81
CA ALA A 129 12.72 9.78 11.20
C ALA A 129 12.40 8.30 11.35
N MET A 130 11.59 7.74 10.42
CA MET A 130 11.30 6.30 10.39
C MET A 130 12.54 5.46 10.11
N GLN A 131 13.40 5.89 9.16
CA GLN A 131 14.68 5.23 8.89
C GLN A 131 15.54 5.15 10.16
N ALA A 132 15.69 6.26 10.86
CA ALA A 132 16.48 6.30 12.10
C ALA A 132 15.89 5.37 13.18
N ALA A 133 14.56 5.29 13.30
CA ALA A 133 13.89 4.44 14.27
C ALA A 133 14.11 2.95 13.95
N VAL A 134 13.95 2.55 12.69
CA VAL A 134 14.14 1.16 12.27
C VAL A 134 15.60 0.73 12.39
N GLN A 135 16.54 1.56 11.91
CA GLN A 135 17.98 1.28 12.00
C GLN A 135 18.50 1.27 13.45
N GLY A 136 17.90 2.06 14.32
CA GLY A 136 18.27 2.11 15.75
C GLY A 136 17.58 1.08 16.62
N ASN A 137 16.69 0.25 16.06
CA ASN A 137 15.93 -0.72 16.84
C ASN A 137 16.81 -1.89 17.33
N MET A 138 16.55 -2.33 18.56
CA MET A 138 17.20 -3.54 19.09
C MET A 138 16.40 -4.78 18.73
N TRP A 139 16.82 -5.48 17.70
CA TRP A 139 16.15 -6.67 17.21
C TRP A 139 16.32 -7.86 18.14
N MET A 140 15.20 -8.48 18.50
CA MET A 140 15.16 -9.72 19.27
C MET A 140 14.30 -10.75 18.51
N CYS A 141 14.66 -12.03 18.58
CA CYS A 141 13.92 -13.12 17.92
C CYS A 141 13.92 -13.07 16.38
N GLY A 142 15.01 -12.60 15.79
CA GLY A 142 15.24 -12.48 14.35
C GLY A 142 15.70 -11.09 13.97
N PHE A 143 16.36 -11.00 12.81
CA PHE A 143 16.85 -9.74 12.26
C PHE A 143 16.22 -9.54 10.89
N PRO A 144 15.54 -8.43 10.62
CA PRO A 144 15.13 -8.08 9.27
C PRO A 144 16.36 -7.70 8.44
N ASP A 145 16.32 -8.00 7.15
CA ASP A 145 17.45 -7.76 6.22
C ASP A 145 17.37 -6.39 5.57
N THR A 146 16.15 -5.94 5.23
CA THR A 146 15.93 -4.77 4.37
C THR A 146 14.89 -3.83 4.95
N LEU A 147 15.17 -2.52 4.82
CA LEU A 147 14.25 -1.41 5.03
C LEU A 147 13.89 -0.76 3.70
N LEU A 148 12.59 -0.62 3.45
CA LEU A 148 12.02 0.08 2.30
C LEU A 148 11.11 1.20 2.79
N ILE A 149 11.35 2.44 2.31
CA ILE A 149 10.47 3.58 2.56
C ILE A 149 10.10 4.22 1.23
N LYS A 150 8.82 4.38 0.98
CA LYS A 150 8.26 4.98 -0.24
C LYS A 150 7.39 6.18 0.09
N ASP A 151 7.51 7.22 -0.70
CA ASP A 151 6.56 8.34 -0.75
C ASP A 151 5.52 8.08 -1.83
N ILE A 152 4.26 8.18 -1.49
CA ILE A 152 3.14 8.00 -2.39
C ILE A 152 2.41 9.34 -2.50
N ALA A 153 2.66 10.03 -3.60
CA ALA A 153 2.04 11.31 -3.96
C ALA A 153 2.25 12.46 -2.94
N GLY A 154 3.25 12.40 -2.06
CA GLY A 154 3.49 13.40 -1.02
C GLY A 154 2.47 13.38 0.13
N GLU A 155 1.50 12.46 0.11
CA GLU A 155 0.46 12.34 1.14
C GLU A 155 0.65 11.12 2.04
N TYR A 156 1.20 10.03 1.50
CA TYR A 156 1.39 8.80 2.26
C TYR A 156 2.86 8.39 2.25
N VAL A 157 3.30 7.88 3.38
CA VAL A 157 4.60 7.20 3.48
C VAL A 157 4.38 5.75 3.86
N LEU A 158 4.89 4.85 3.00
CA LEU A 158 4.98 3.43 3.30
C LEU A 158 6.34 3.15 3.92
N VAL A 159 6.34 2.38 5.00
CA VAL A 159 7.54 1.87 5.67
C VAL A 159 7.39 0.36 5.79
N ALA A 160 8.28 -0.39 5.14
CA ALA A 160 8.30 -1.85 5.23
C ALA A 160 9.69 -2.33 5.60
N PHE A 161 9.76 -3.32 6.46
CA PHE A 161 11.01 -3.99 6.81
C PHE A 161 10.78 -5.49 7.05
N GLY A 162 11.79 -6.30 6.80
CA GLY A 162 11.69 -7.74 6.97
C GLY A 162 12.84 -8.48 6.30
N VAL A 163 12.72 -9.80 6.28
CA VAL A 163 13.69 -10.68 5.60
C VAL A 163 13.50 -10.58 4.08
N ASN A 164 14.57 -10.78 3.33
CA ASN A 164 14.55 -10.63 1.87
C ASN A 164 13.53 -11.52 1.17
N GLU A 165 13.25 -12.70 1.71
CA GLU A 165 12.24 -13.63 1.18
C GLU A 165 10.82 -13.01 1.17
N ALA A 166 10.51 -12.14 2.12
CA ALA A 166 9.23 -11.44 2.18
C ALA A 166 9.30 -10.07 1.49
N MET A 167 10.43 -9.36 1.63
CA MET A 167 10.59 -7.99 1.12
C MET A 167 10.70 -7.92 -0.40
N THR A 168 11.41 -8.87 -1.03
CA THR A 168 11.61 -8.87 -2.50
C THR A 168 10.29 -9.01 -3.28
N PRO A 169 9.42 -10.00 -2.99
CA PRO A 169 8.11 -10.06 -3.64
C PRO A 169 7.24 -8.85 -3.27
N PHE A 170 7.26 -8.38 -2.02
CA PHE A 170 6.49 -7.21 -1.62
C PHE A 170 6.86 -5.96 -2.44
N GLU A 171 8.14 -5.66 -2.58
CA GLU A 171 8.58 -4.51 -3.40
C GLU A 171 8.20 -4.67 -4.87
N THR A 172 8.21 -5.90 -5.41
CA THR A 172 7.80 -6.20 -6.78
C THR A 172 6.32 -5.87 -6.98
N HIS A 173 5.44 -6.40 -6.14
CA HIS A 173 3.99 -6.14 -6.19
C HIS A 173 3.67 -4.67 -5.92
N PHE A 174 4.31 -4.06 -4.91
CA PHE A 174 4.14 -2.64 -4.63
C PHE A 174 4.49 -1.77 -5.85
N SER A 175 5.62 -2.03 -6.49
CA SER A 175 6.08 -1.25 -7.65
C SER A 175 5.21 -1.47 -8.90
N ALA A 176 4.58 -2.64 -9.04
CA ALA A 176 3.60 -2.90 -10.09
C ALA A 176 2.33 -2.08 -9.89
N VAL A 177 1.83 -1.99 -8.65
CA VAL A 177 0.60 -1.27 -8.31
C VAL A 177 0.82 0.24 -8.22
N TYR A 178 1.96 0.69 -7.65
CA TYR A 178 2.31 2.10 -7.46
C TYR A 178 3.62 2.48 -8.15
N PRO A 179 3.68 2.46 -9.49
CA PRO A 179 4.91 2.68 -10.25
C PRO A 179 5.47 4.11 -10.13
N ASN A 180 4.65 5.07 -9.69
CA ASN A 180 5.03 6.47 -9.52
C ASN A 180 5.45 6.83 -8.08
N ALA A 181 5.42 5.86 -7.14
CA ALA A 181 5.88 6.11 -5.78
C ALA A 181 7.39 6.35 -5.74
N GLU A 182 7.81 7.43 -5.08
CA GLU A 182 9.22 7.75 -4.94
C GLU A 182 9.88 6.85 -3.87
N THR A 183 11.07 6.33 -4.16
CA THR A 183 11.86 5.60 -3.18
C THR A 183 12.65 6.58 -2.34
N LEU A 184 12.28 6.71 -1.07
CA LEU A 184 13.03 7.51 -0.09
C LEU A 184 14.21 6.73 0.49
N VAL A 185 13.97 5.44 0.82
CA VAL A 185 14.97 4.52 1.36
C VAL A 185 14.77 3.13 0.77
N ASN A 186 15.86 2.47 0.42
CA ASN A 186 15.91 1.03 0.13
C ASN A 186 17.34 0.56 0.47
N GLU A 187 17.49 0.02 1.68
CA GLU A 187 18.82 -0.30 2.20
C GLU A 187 18.81 -1.50 3.16
N PRO A 188 19.95 -2.17 3.37
CA PRO A 188 20.08 -3.18 4.42
C PRO A 188 19.88 -2.57 5.81
N ILE A 189 19.31 -3.35 6.74
CA ILE A 189 19.31 -3.04 8.16
C ILE A 189 20.62 -3.55 8.76
N ALA A 190 21.31 -2.67 9.54
CA ALA A 190 22.65 -2.90 10.05
C ALA A 190 22.64 -3.39 11.51
#